data_878f82d5e313f5c601d27b440753fb89
#
_entry.id   878f82d5e313f5c601d27b440753fb89
#
_cell.length_a   1.000
_cell.length_b   1.000
_cell.length_c   1.000
_cell.angle_alpha   90.00
_cell.angle_beta   90.00
_cell.angle_gamma   90.00
#
_symmetry.space_group_name_H-M   'P 1'
#
loop_
_entity.id
_entity.type
_entity.pdbx_description
1 polymer ?
#
loop_
_entity_poly.entity_id
_entity_poly.type
_entity_poly.pdbx_seq_one_letter_code
_entity_poly.pdbx_strand_id
1 'polypeptide(L)'
;MDHKKPIILNDLEEWDFIDYIDSLIQKEETVDLEFKIAKDGLPNSLWDTYSSFANTDGGIIVLGVKEHKQQFIIEGLTKEQIGQYKKDFWNQANNPDCINENLLVDKDLYEGSYKGKRLLLIYVPRASRTQRPIYRTKNPFGGHTFKRNHEGDYKCTDAEVRRMIADSDESHPRDSRILSNYSMDDIDKETLIQYRRLFANLKPSHPWLSLDDLDFLTKLEAYRRDRHTKEEGFTLAGILMFGKTESITDPECAPNYFPDYREHLETDISLRWSDRICPDGTWEANLFQFYRKVYPKLTAILPKPFQIKNGIRIDETPTHIAVREAFINALIHCDFSEEGNIVVEQWVDKYRFKNPGTMLVSKAQYYQGGDSVCLLYTSPSP
;
A
#
# COMPACT_ATOMS: atom_id res chain seq x y z
N MET A 1 -12.34 -17.96 1.87
CA MET A 1 -12.86 -17.07 2.95
C MET A 1 -13.59 -15.97 2.23
N ASP A 2 -14.91 -15.94 2.37
CA ASP A 2 -15.75 -14.94 1.70
C ASP A 2 -15.41 -13.55 2.23
N HIS A 3 -14.80 -12.74 1.39
CA HIS A 3 -14.64 -11.30 1.64
C HIS A 3 -16.01 -10.65 1.45
N LYS A 4 -16.76 -10.61 2.56
CA LYS A 4 -18.02 -9.87 2.59
C LYS A 4 -17.72 -8.41 2.23
N LYS A 5 -18.45 -7.89 1.21
CA LYS A 5 -18.58 -6.43 0.97
C LYS A 5 -18.82 -5.75 2.31
N PRO A 6 -18.31 -4.52 2.52
CA PRO A 6 -18.67 -3.76 3.71
C PRO A 6 -20.20 -3.77 3.79
N ILE A 7 -20.72 -4.31 4.89
CA ILE A 7 -22.16 -4.35 5.12
C ILE A 7 -22.61 -2.90 5.18
N ILE A 8 -23.43 -2.48 4.23
CA ILE A 8 -24.07 -1.17 4.30
C ILE A 8 -25.05 -1.28 5.44
N LEU A 9 -24.72 -0.69 6.59
CA LEU A 9 -25.48 -0.83 7.83
C LEU A 9 -26.97 -0.45 7.65
N ASN A 10 -27.28 0.48 6.74
CA ASN A 10 -28.63 0.92 6.44
C ASN A 10 -29.48 -0.07 5.62
N ASP A 11 -28.88 -1.09 5.04
CA ASP A 11 -29.57 -2.12 4.27
C ASP A 11 -29.89 -3.39 5.09
N LEU A 12 -29.55 -3.36 6.41
CA LEU A 12 -29.84 -4.46 7.32
C LEU A 12 -31.30 -4.40 7.78
N GLU A 13 -32.06 -5.46 7.52
CA GLU A 13 -33.34 -5.67 8.21
C GLU A 13 -33.10 -5.98 9.70
N GLU A 14 -34.12 -5.82 10.55
CA GLU A 14 -33.98 -6.00 12.00
C GLU A 14 -33.43 -7.38 12.40
N TRP A 15 -33.75 -8.42 11.65
CA TRP A 15 -33.23 -9.77 11.85
C TRP A 15 -31.75 -9.90 11.50
N ASP A 16 -31.34 -9.33 10.40
CA ASP A 16 -29.94 -9.30 9.98
C ASP A 16 -29.07 -8.53 10.98
N PHE A 17 -29.64 -7.49 11.60
CA PHE A 17 -28.95 -6.73 12.62
C PHE A 17 -28.67 -7.55 13.89
N ILE A 18 -29.63 -8.39 14.35
CA ILE A 18 -29.44 -9.26 15.52
C ILE A 18 -28.32 -10.27 15.24
N ASP A 19 -28.38 -10.97 14.12
CA ASP A 19 -27.36 -11.94 13.71
C ASP A 19 -26.00 -11.28 13.55
N TYR A 20 -25.98 -10.06 13.02
CA TYR A 20 -24.76 -9.27 12.88
C TYR A 20 -24.15 -8.94 14.25
N ILE A 21 -24.94 -8.41 15.20
CA ILE A 21 -24.45 -8.11 16.55
C ILE A 21 -24.01 -9.39 17.27
N ASP A 22 -24.76 -10.49 17.19
CA ASP A 22 -24.36 -11.78 17.76
C ASP A 22 -23.00 -12.23 17.17
N SER A 23 -22.77 -12.04 15.86
CA SER A 23 -21.50 -12.35 15.23
C SER A 23 -20.35 -11.46 15.70
N LEU A 24 -20.61 -10.19 16.02
CA LEU A 24 -19.62 -9.25 16.54
C LEU A 24 -19.25 -9.60 17.99
N ILE A 25 -20.24 -9.88 18.84
CA ILE A 25 -20.02 -10.23 20.26
C ILE A 25 -19.23 -11.54 20.40
N GLN A 26 -19.45 -12.51 19.50
CA GLN A 26 -18.71 -13.78 19.50
C GLN A 26 -17.25 -13.66 19.05
N LYS A 27 -16.90 -12.59 18.35
CA LYS A 27 -15.56 -12.39 17.78
C LYS A 27 -14.54 -11.79 18.74
N GLU A 28 -14.96 -11.32 19.91
CA GLU A 28 -14.17 -10.43 20.76
C GLU A 28 -13.81 -9.10 20.05
N GLU A 29 -13.19 -8.15 20.73
CA GLU A 29 -12.66 -6.97 20.05
C GLU A 29 -11.59 -7.39 19.04
N THR A 30 -11.71 -6.90 17.83
CA THR A 30 -10.81 -7.21 16.72
C THR A 30 -10.19 -5.92 16.17
N VAL A 31 -9.32 -6.06 15.20
CA VAL A 31 -8.68 -4.92 14.51
C VAL A 31 -9.69 -3.91 13.97
N ASP A 32 -10.91 -4.36 13.65
CA ASP A 32 -11.98 -3.59 13.00
C ASP A 32 -13.25 -3.41 13.87
N LEU A 33 -13.17 -3.72 15.17
CA LEU A 33 -14.32 -3.62 16.08
C LEU A 33 -13.92 -3.06 17.44
N GLU A 34 -14.74 -2.15 17.96
CA GLU A 34 -14.57 -1.53 19.28
C GLU A 34 -15.91 -1.34 19.97
N PHE A 35 -16.02 -1.75 21.24
CA PHE A 35 -17.20 -1.56 22.07
C PHE A 35 -17.01 -0.44 23.08
N LYS A 36 -18.01 0.44 23.25
CA LYS A 36 -17.95 1.53 24.22
C LYS A 36 -19.29 1.67 24.96
N ILE A 37 -19.22 1.87 26.27
CA ILE A 37 -20.40 1.96 27.12
C ILE A 37 -21.23 3.23 26.87
N ALA A 38 -20.62 4.36 26.63
CA ALA A 38 -21.23 5.66 26.33
C ALA A 38 -22.40 6.02 27.32
N LYS A 39 -22.20 5.83 28.62
CA LYS A 39 -23.27 6.02 29.65
C LYS A 39 -23.55 7.51 29.88
N ASP A 40 -22.52 8.32 30.00
CA ASP A 40 -22.60 9.73 30.41
C ASP A 40 -22.21 10.70 29.25
N GLY A 41 -22.35 10.27 28.00
CA GLY A 41 -21.96 11.02 26.79
C GLY A 41 -21.04 10.23 25.89
N LEU A 42 -20.62 10.86 24.79
CA LEU A 42 -19.62 10.29 23.91
C LEU A 42 -18.26 10.25 24.61
N PRO A 43 -17.63 9.07 24.74
CA PRO A 43 -16.34 8.97 25.41
C PRO A 43 -15.24 9.66 24.59
N ASN A 44 -14.35 10.38 25.25
CA ASN A 44 -13.24 11.08 24.57
C ASN A 44 -12.33 10.11 23.77
N SER A 45 -12.21 8.85 24.21
CA SER A 45 -11.47 7.81 23.49
C SER A 45 -12.14 7.37 22.18
N LEU A 46 -13.37 7.81 21.90
CA LEU A 46 -14.02 7.56 20.61
C LEU A 46 -13.19 8.14 19.46
N TRP A 47 -12.61 9.32 19.66
CA TRP A 47 -11.83 10.00 18.63
C TRP A 47 -10.43 9.41 18.44
N ASP A 48 -9.88 8.76 19.47
CA ASP A 48 -8.64 7.97 19.34
C ASP A 48 -8.91 6.76 18.43
N THR A 49 -10.03 6.06 18.68
CA THR A 49 -10.49 4.93 17.86
C THR A 49 -10.87 5.37 16.44
N TYR A 50 -11.54 6.52 16.29
CA TYR A 50 -11.83 7.09 14.98
C TYR A 50 -10.55 7.30 14.15
N SER A 51 -9.58 8.01 14.73
CA SER A 51 -8.27 8.22 14.10
C SER A 51 -7.58 6.89 13.76
N SER A 52 -7.61 5.96 14.69
CA SER A 52 -6.99 4.64 14.57
C SER A 52 -7.59 3.82 13.42
N PHE A 53 -8.91 3.72 13.34
CA PHE A 53 -9.62 3.03 12.27
C PHE A 53 -9.40 3.70 10.92
N ALA A 54 -9.55 5.02 10.85
CA ALA A 54 -9.34 5.77 9.62
C ALA A 54 -7.92 5.62 9.05
N ASN A 55 -6.91 5.57 9.88
CA ASN A 55 -5.51 5.41 9.46
C ASN A 55 -5.13 3.95 9.15
N THR A 56 -5.95 2.96 9.51
CA THR A 56 -5.63 1.54 9.32
C THR A 56 -6.55 0.92 8.25
N ASP A 57 -7.48 0.08 8.61
CA ASP A 57 -8.35 -0.64 7.66
C ASP A 57 -9.84 -0.24 7.77
N GLY A 58 -10.16 0.77 8.57
CA GLY A 58 -11.51 1.12 8.96
C GLY A 58 -12.02 0.24 10.09
N GLY A 59 -13.26 0.45 10.53
CA GLY A 59 -13.85 -0.36 11.58
C GLY A 59 -15.20 0.13 12.06
N ILE A 60 -15.76 -0.56 13.04
CA ILE A 60 -17.07 -0.25 13.63
C ILE A 60 -16.91 0.02 15.11
N ILE A 61 -17.45 1.13 15.56
CA ILE A 61 -17.60 1.48 16.98
C ILE A 61 -19.03 1.22 17.39
N VAL A 62 -19.24 0.40 18.41
CA VAL A 62 -20.57 0.07 18.93
C VAL A 62 -20.75 0.73 20.29
N LEU A 63 -21.71 1.65 20.40
CA LEU A 63 -22.05 2.32 21.65
C LEU A 63 -23.22 1.64 22.34
N GLY A 64 -23.16 1.56 23.68
CA GLY A 64 -24.17 0.89 24.54
C GLY A 64 -23.75 -0.51 24.99
N VAL A 65 -22.49 -0.90 24.76
CA VAL A 65 -21.92 -2.16 25.19
C VAL A 65 -20.79 -1.89 26.20
N LYS A 66 -20.78 -2.62 27.30
CA LYS A 66 -19.75 -2.58 28.33
C LYS A 66 -18.91 -3.83 28.29
N GLU A 67 -17.61 -3.67 28.22
CA GLU A 67 -16.68 -4.76 28.47
C GLU A 67 -16.49 -4.95 29.99
N HIS A 68 -16.62 -6.19 30.46
CA HIS A 68 -16.31 -6.58 31.83
C HIS A 68 -15.70 -7.99 31.86
N LYS A 69 -14.43 -8.11 32.25
CA LYS A 69 -13.72 -9.40 32.39
C LYS A 69 -13.83 -10.27 31.13
N GLN A 70 -13.54 -9.71 29.97
CA GLN A 70 -13.65 -10.38 28.66
C GLN A 70 -15.07 -10.82 28.27
N GLN A 71 -16.07 -10.27 28.91
CA GLN A 71 -17.48 -10.46 28.54
C GLN A 71 -18.11 -9.13 28.14
N PHE A 72 -18.87 -9.16 27.06
CA PHE A 72 -19.58 -7.99 26.58
C PHE A 72 -20.99 -7.96 27.11
N ILE A 73 -21.29 -6.96 27.94
CA ILE A 73 -22.61 -6.75 28.56
C ILE A 73 -23.31 -5.64 27.78
N ILE A 74 -24.44 -5.96 27.17
CA ILE A 74 -25.23 -4.97 26.46
C ILE A 74 -26.07 -4.22 27.48
N GLU A 75 -25.70 -2.98 27.78
CA GLU A 75 -26.47 -2.08 28.62
C GLU A 75 -27.59 -1.37 27.83
N GLY A 76 -27.29 -1.05 26.55
CA GLY A 76 -28.18 -0.31 25.67
C GLY A 76 -28.19 1.19 25.92
N LEU A 77 -28.87 1.91 25.07
CA LEU A 77 -29.05 3.37 25.13
C LEU A 77 -30.53 3.71 25.07
N THR A 78 -30.91 4.83 25.69
CA THR A 78 -32.27 5.37 25.50
C THR A 78 -32.40 6.09 24.17
N LYS A 79 -33.62 6.31 23.71
CA LYS A 79 -33.85 7.06 22.44
C LYS A 79 -33.34 8.50 22.55
N GLU A 80 -33.51 9.10 23.71
CA GLU A 80 -33.02 10.46 23.99
C GLU A 80 -31.48 10.53 23.93
N GLN A 81 -30.80 9.55 24.56
CA GLN A 81 -29.34 9.44 24.49
C GLN A 81 -28.85 9.30 23.06
N ILE A 82 -29.47 8.44 22.27
CA ILE A 82 -29.06 8.26 20.84
C ILE A 82 -29.23 9.56 20.06
N GLY A 83 -30.36 10.24 20.22
CA GLY A 83 -30.60 11.52 19.58
C GLY A 83 -29.54 12.59 19.94
N GLN A 84 -29.19 12.66 21.24
CA GLN A 84 -28.17 13.55 21.74
C GLN A 84 -26.76 13.15 21.21
N TYR A 85 -26.43 11.86 21.26
CA TYR A 85 -25.10 11.37 20.82
C TYR A 85 -24.87 11.56 19.31
N LYS A 86 -25.89 11.36 18.48
CA LYS A 86 -25.82 11.68 17.05
C LYS A 86 -25.50 13.16 16.85
N LYS A 87 -26.19 14.05 17.56
CA LYS A 87 -25.94 15.49 17.48
C LYS A 87 -24.54 15.86 17.96
N ASP A 88 -24.11 15.32 19.09
CA ASP A 88 -22.79 15.59 19.66
C ASP A 88 -21.68 15.04 18.78
N PHE A 89 -21.90 13.86 18.19
CA PHE A 89 -20.96 13.25 17.24
C PHE A 89 -20.74 14.17 16.04
N TRP A 90 -21.80 14.62 15.37
CA TRP A 90 -21.67 15.49 14.22
C TRP A 90 -21.04 16.84 14.55
N ASN A 91 -21.38 17.41 15.70
CA ASN A 91 -20.75 18.64 16.18
C ASN A 91 -19.24 18.47 16.38
N GLN A 92 -18.82 17.34 16.95
CA GLN A 92 -17.41 17.05 17.20
C GLN A 92 -16.66 16.59 15.94
N ALA A 93 -17.28 15.78 15.09
CA ALA A 93 -16.70 15.33 13.82
C ALA A 93 -16.40 16.48 12.85
N ASN A 94 -17.19 17.55 12.92
CA ASN A 94 -16.99 18.76 12.10
C ASN A 94 -16.21 19.85 12.85
N ASN A 95 -15.64 19.55 14.01
CA ASN A 95 -14.81 20.47 14.77
C ASN A 95 -13.31 20.13 14.57
N PRO A 96 -12.53 20.97 13.86
CA PRO A 96 -11.11 20.73 13.64
C PRO A 96 -10.25 20.67 14.92
N ASP A 97 -10.77 21.14 16.05
CA ASP A 97 -10.09 21.00 17.35
C ASP A 97 -10.29 19.59 17.94
N CYS A 98 -11.23 18.80 17.42
CA CYS A 98 -11.51 17.43 17.83
C CYS A 98 -10.86 16.41 16.89
N ILE A 99 -11.15 16.53 15.59
CA ILE A 99 -10.60 15.69 14.52
C ILE A 99 -10.37 16.55 13.29
N ASN A 100 -9.27 16.33 12.57
CA ASN A 100 -8.89 17.17 11.42
C ASN A 100 -9.81 17.02 10.21
N GLU A 101 -10.41 15.86 10.03
CA GLU A 101 -11.29 15.59 8.89
C GLU A 101 -12.42 14.62 9.25
N ASN A 102 -13.62 14.96 8.81
CA ASN A 102 -14.79 14.10 8.93
C ASN A 102 -14.94 13.25 7.67
N LEU A 103 -14.78 11.94 7.82
CA LEU A 103 -14.89 10.96 6.74
C LEU A 103 -16.31 10.40 6.57
N LEU A 104 -17.19 10.64 7.54
CA LEU A 104 -18.48 9.98 7.63
C LEU A 104 -19.59 10.79 6.98
N VAL A 105 -20.62 10.07 6.54
CA VAL A 105 -21.90 10.60 6.10
C VAL A 105 -23.02 10.01 6.97
N ASP A 106 -24.23 10.55 6.87
CA ASP A 106 -25.36 10.16 7.76
C ASP A 106 -25.63 8.64 7.82
N LYS A 107 -25.45 7.94 6.73
CA LYS A 107 -25.62 6.48 6.64
C LYS A 107 -24.59 5.66 7.43
N ASP A 108 -23.50 6.27 7.86
CA ASP A 108 -22.45 5.59 8.63
C ASP A 108 -22.75 5.55 10.12
N LEU A 109 -23.80 6.27 10.57
CA LEU A 109 -24.36 6.20 11.91
C LEU A 109 -25.69 5.42 11.91
N TYR A 110 -25.64 4.19 12.37
CA TYR A 110 -26.80 3.30 12.37
C TYR A 110 -27.34 3.05 13.78
N GLU A 111 -28.65 3.20 13.95
CA GLU A 111 -29.37 2.85 15.19
C GLU A 111 -30.10 1.52 15.00
N GLY A 112 -29.79 0.55 15.85
CA GLY A 112 -30.44 -0.75 15.81
C GLY A 112 -30.92 -1.21 17.17
N SER A 113 -31.85 -2.17 17.18
CA SER A 113 -32.37 -2.80 18.40
C SER A 113 -31.88 -4.24 18.50
N TYR A 114 -31.20 -4.56 19.60
CA TYR A 114 -30.72 -5.90 19.91
C TYR A 114 -31.35 -6.38 21.21
N LYS A 115 -32.19 -7.42 21.13
CA LYS A 115 -32.89 -8.02 22.31
C LYS A 115 -33.58 -6.97 23.20
N GLY A 116 -34.25 -6.00 22.60
CA GLY A 116 -34.95 -4.91 23.27
C GLY A 116 -34.05 -3.78 23.79
N LYS A 117 -32.75 -3.82 23.54
CA LYS A 117 -31.77 -2.78 23.87
C LYS A 117 -31.39 -2.03 22.61
N ARG A 118 -31.37 -0.71 22.64
CA ARG A 118 -30.93 0.11 21.49
C ARG A 118 -29.42 0.29 21.52
N LEU A 119 -28.79 0.20 20.36
CA LEU A 119 -27.36 0.43 20.15
C LEU A 119 -27.17 1.48 19.07
N LEU A 120 -26.06 2.21 19.12
CA LEU A 120 -25.62 3.11 18.07
C LEU A 120 -24.30 2.58 17.50
N LEU A 121 -24.30 2.26 16.21
CA LEU A 121 -23.13 1.82 15.47
C LEU A 121 -22.58 2.98 14.65
N ILE A 122 -21.27 3.13 14.65
CA ILE A 122 -20.55 4.16 13.90
C ILE A 122 -19.55 3.41 13.02
N TYR A 123 -19.77 3.42 11.70
CA TYR A 123 -18.82 2.87 10.75
C TYR A 123 -17.80 3.94 10.36
N VAL A 124 -16.53 3.70 10.67
CA VAL A 124 -15.43 4.57 10.30
C VAL A 124 -14.72 3.95 9.09
N PRO A 125 -14.81 4.55 7.91
CA PRO A 125 -14.10 4.05 6.73
C PRO A 125 -12.59 4.28 6.87
N ARG A 126 -11.79 3.45 6.20
CA ARG A 126 -10.38 3.77 6.00
C ARG A 126 -10.27 5.07 5.17
N ALA A 127 -9.49 6.01 5.65
CA ALA A 127 -9.17 7.22 4.91
C ALA A 127 -8.38 6.89 3.64
N SER A 128 -8.64 7.62 2.56
CA SER A 128 -7.83 7.54 1.35
C SER A 128 -6.38 7.96 1.64
N ARG A 129 -5.48 7.64 0.72
CA ARG A 129 -4.09 8.06 0.83
C ARG A 129 -3.95 9.57 1.04
N THR A 130 -4.71 10.35 0.27
CA THR A 130 -4.68 11.82 0.30
C THR A 130 -5.26 12.44 1.56
N GLN A 131 -6.12 11.72 2.27
CA GLN A 131 -6.74 12.20 3.50
C GLN A 131 -5.93 11.88 4.75
N ARG A 132 -5.04 10.88 4.68
CA ARG A 132 -4.18 10.51 5.81
C ARG A 132 -3.00 11.46 5.99
N PRO A 133 -2.62 11.77 7.23
CA PRO A 133 -3.10 11.18 8.49
C PRO A 133 -4.41 11.82 8.96
N ILE A 134 -5.29 10.99 9.56
CA ILE A 134 -6.41 11.45 10.36
C ILE A 134 -5.94 11.57 11.81
N TYR A 135 -6.06 12.75 12.41
CA TYR A 135 -5.49 13.04 13.72
C TYR A 135 -6.39 13.93 14.57
N ARG A 136 -6.21 13.85 15.87
CA ARG A 136 -6.88 14.72 16.84
C ARG A 136 -6.19 16.07 16.93
N THR A 137 -6.95 17.09 17.27
CA THR A 137 -6.46 18.46 17.44
C THR A 137 -5.91 19.07 16.14
N LYS A 138 -5.11 20.12 16.23
CA LYS A 138 -4.56 20.86 15.07
C LYS A 138 -3.17 20.39 14.63
N ASN A 139 -2.58 19.43 15.35
CA ASN A 139 -1.22 18.99 15.09
C ASN A 139 -1.19 17.45 14.97
N PRO A 140 -0.74 16.89 13.86
CA PRO A 140 -0.66 15.44 13.68
C PRO A 140 0.44 14.77 14.53
N PHE A 141 1.44 15.54 14.96
CA PHE A 141 2.59 15.05 15.71
C PHE A 141 2.34 15.02 17.23
N GLY A 142 3.29 14.45 17.98
CA GLY A 142 3.23 14.44 19.44
C GLY A 142 2.19 13.46 20.01
N GLY A 143 1.79 12.43 19.25
CA GLY A 143 0.87 11.39 19.70
C GLY A 143 -0.61 11.74 19.53
N HIS A 144 -0.94 12.61 18.59
CA HIS A 144 -2.32 12.96 18.23
C HIS A 144 -2.86 12.15 17.03
N THR A 145 -2.01 11.38 16.36
CA THR A 145 -2.36 10.43 15.29
C THR A 145 -2.31 9.02 15.86
N PHE A 146 -3.34 8.22 15.57
CA PHE A 146 -3.45 6.86 16.09
C PHE A 146 -3.52 5.84 14.96
N LYS A 147 -3.08 4.63 15.25
CA LYS A 147 -3.17 3.44 14.39
C LYS A 147 -3.73 2.26 15.16
N ARG A 148 -4.45 1.38 14.50
CA ARG A 148 -4.94 0.14 15.09
C ARG A 148 -3.91 -0.96 14.96
N ASN A 149 -3.60 -1.62 16.06
CA ASN A 149 -2.79 -2.82 16.06
C ASN A 149 -3.41 -3.80 17.04
N HIS A 150 -3.82 -4.97 16.57
CA HIS A 150 -4.66 -5.88 17.34
C HIS A 150 -5.92 -5.15 17.85
N GLU A 151 -6.19 -5.22 19.15
CA GLU A 151 -7.36 -4.64 19.81
C GLU A 151 -7.13 -3.20 20.31
N GLY A 152 -5.92 -2.67 20.15
CA GLY A 152 -5.51 -1.40 20.76
C GLY A 152 -5.37 -0.23 19.78
N ASP A 153 -5.69 0.97 20.29
CA ASP A 153 -5.41 2.24 19.63
C ASP A 153 -4.03 2.74 20.09
N TYR A 154 -3.07 2.68 19.19
CA TYR A 154 -1.68 3.08 19.49
C TYR A 154 -1.34 4.39 18.81
N LYS A 155 -0.60 5.23 19.54
CA LYS A 155 -0.07 6.48 18.99
C LYS A 155 0.94 6.17 17.89
N CYS A 156 0.80 6.84 16.76
CA CYS A 156 1.82 6.81 15.71
C CYS A 156 3.09 7.55 16.18
N THR A 157 4.23 7.06 15.76
CA THR A 157 5.49 7.79 15.89
C THR A 157 5.52 8.99 14.92
N ASP A 158 6.32 9.99 15.21
CA ASP A 158 6.47 11.14 14.31
C ASP A 158 7.01 10.73 12.93
N ALA A 159 7.79 9.66 12.84
CA ALA A 159 8.26 9.09 11.58
C ALA A 159 7.11 8.52 10.74
N GLU A 160 6.19 7.76 11.36
CA GLU A 160 4.99 7.25 10.69
C GLU A 160 4.07 8.38 10.21
N VAL A 161 3.92 9.42 11.01
CA VAL A 161 3.12 10.61 10.63
C VAL A 161 3.74 11.33 9.43
N ARG A 162 5.06 11.58 9.44
CA ARG A 162 5.77 12.19 8.29
C ARG A 162 5.59 11.35 7.03
N ARG A 163 5.61 10.03 7.15
CA ARG A 163 5.36 9.13 6.02
C ARG A 163 3.95 9.30 5.48
N MET A 164 2.92 9.28 6.32
CA MET A 164 1.53 9.47 5.89
C MET A 164 1.35 10.81 5.16
N ILE A 165 1.97 11.88 5.66
CA ILE A 165 1.95 13.20 5.02
C ILE A 165 2.65 13.15 3.65
N ALA A 166 3.82 12.52 3.56
CA ALA A 166 4.53 12.39 2.29
C ALA A 166 3.78 11.50 1.29
N ASP A 167 3.07 10.46 1.76
CA ASP A 167 2.25 9.59 0.93
C ASP A 167 0.95 10.28 0.46
N SER A 168 0.51 11.34 1.13
CA SER A 168 -0.71 12.09 0.76
C SER A 168 -0.51 13.00 -0.45
N ASP A 169 0.72 13.34 -0.80
CA ASP A 169 1.01 14.17 -1.97
C ASP A 169 0.93 13.33 -3.27
N GLU A 170 -0.18 13.49 -3.99
CA GLU A 170 -0.37 12.87 -5.31
C GLU A 170 0.30 13.65 -6.44
N SER A 171 0.57 14.94 -6.23
CA SER A 171 1.13 15.80 -7.27
C SER A 171 2.61 15.53 -7.53
N HIS A 172 3.31 15.00 -6.52
CA HIS A 172 4.74 14.71 -6.58
C HIS A 172 5.03 13.29 -6.06
N PRO A 173 4.82 12.24 -6.89
CA PRO A 173 5.24 10.89 -6.53
C PRO A 173 6.72 10.88 -6.11
N ARG A 174 7.05 10.15 -5.03
CA ARG A 174 8.41 10.14 -4.48
C ARG A 174 9.48 9.73 -5.50
N ASP A 175 9.13 8.81 -6.39
CA ASP A 175 10.00 8.31 -7.45
C ASP A 175 10.24 9.34 -8.57
N SER A 176 9.39 10.38 -8.66
CA SER A 176 9.57 11.51 -9.59
C SER A 176 10.46 12.64 -9.05
N ARG A 177 10.96 12.51 -7.81
CA ARG A 177 11.86 13.49 -7.20
C ARG A 177 13.13 13.64 -8.02
N ILE A 178 13.50 14.88 -8.33
CA ILE A 178 14.75 15.20 -8.99
C ILE A 178 15.89 15.06 -7.96
N LEU A 179 16.95 14.37 -8.35
CA LEU A 179 18.16 14.22 -7.58
C LEU A 179 19.16 15.29 -7.99
N SER A 180 19.58 16.11 -7.02
CA SER A 180 20.54 17.19 -7.30
C SER A 180 21.92 16.64 -7.60
N ASN A 181 22.60 17.25 -8.56
CA ASN A 181 23.98 16.90 -8.97
C ASN A 181 24.18 15.51 -9.60
N TYR A 182 23.11 14.83 -10.02
CA TYR A 182 23.22 13.63 -10.84
C TYR A 182 23.29 13.99 -12.32
N SER A 183 24.10 13.25 -13.07
CA SER A 183 24.41 13.49 -14.47
C SER A 183 24.35 12.22 -15.33
N MET A 184 24.63 12.32 -16.61
CA MET A 184 24.79 11.14 -17.49
C MET A 184 25.94 10.21 -17.06
N ASP A 185 26.87 10.70 -16.23
CA ASP A 185 27.94 9.86 -15.68
C ASP A 185 27.47 8.88 -14.63
N ASP A 186 26.30 9.15 -14.02
CA ASP A 186 25.63 8.27 -13.05
C ASP A 186 24.83 7.14 -13.72
N ILE A 187 24.61 7.25 -15.02
CA ILE A 187 23.87 6.25 -15.80
C ILE A 187 24.82 5.15 -16.29
N ASP A 188 24.40 3.90 -16.12
CA ASP A 188 25.05 2.76 -16.75
C ASP A 188 24.70 2.70 -18.24
N LYS A 189 25.69 3.01 -19.07
CA LYS A 189 25.53 3.06 -20.54
C LYS A 189 25.13 1.72 -21.15
N GLU A 190 25.63 0.62 -20.57
CA GLU A 190 25.30 -0.72 -21.09
C GLU A 190 23.82 -1.05 -20.78
N THR A 191 23.33 -0.72 -19.60
CA THR A 191 21.90 -0.85 -19.26
C THR A 191 21.01 -0.04 -20.21
N LEU A 192 21.37 1.21 -20.48
CA LEU A 192 20.62 2.06 -21.40
C LEU A 192 20.59 1.50 -22.83
N ILE A 193 21.72 1.03 -23.33
CA ILE A 193 21.82 0.40 -24.65
C ILE A 193 20.94 -0.84 -24.74
N GLN A 194 20.96 -1.68 -23.72
CA GLN A 194 20.14 -2.90 -23.66
C GLN A 194 18.66 -2.57 -23.59
N TYR A 195 18.26 -1.56 -22.82
CA TYR A 195 16.89 -1.09 -22.76
C TYR A 195 16.41 -0.55 -24.11
N ARG A 196 17.20 0.30 -24.77
CA ARG A 196 16.89 0.82 -26.11
C ARG A 196 16.73 -0.29 -27.15
N ARG A 197 17.58 -1.32 -27.12
CA ARG A 197 17.45 -2.50 -27.99
C ARG A 197 16.14 -3.25 -27.74
N LEU A 198 15.80 -3.46 -26.48
CA LEU A 198 14.54 -4.12 -26.13
C LEU A 198 13.33 -3.29 -26.56
N PHE A 199 13.35 -1.98 -26.33
CA PHE A 199 12.33 -1.05 -26.79
C PHE A 199 12.18 -1.06 -28.32
N ALA A 200 13.29 -1.08 -29.06
CA ALA A 200 13.28 -1.18 -30.52
C ALA A 200 12.67 -2.50 -31.02
N ASN A 201 12.96 -3.62 -30.35
CA ASN A 201 12.39 -4.91 -30.71
C ASN A 201 10.86 -4.95 -30.49
N LEU A 202 10.37 -4.32 -29.44
CA LEU A 202 8.94 -4.27 -29.13
C LEU A 202 8.18 -3.23 -29.96
N LYS A 203 8.84 -2.13 -30.32
CA LYS A 203 8.25 -0.99 -31.02
C LYS A 203 9.17 -0.49 -32.15
N PRO A 204 9.33 -1.27 -33.25
CA PRO A 204 10.38 -1.01 -34.25
C PRO A 204 10.28 0.34 -34.98
N SER A 205 9.09 0.91 -35.06
CA SER A 205 8.83 2.19 -35.75
C SER A 205 8.56 3.36 -34.81
N HIS A 206 8.92 3.23 -33.51
CA HIS A 206 8.60 4.27 -32.55
C HIS A 206 9.51 5.50 -32.74
N PRO A 207 8.95 6.74 -32.78
CA PRO A 207 9.74 7.95 -33.01
C PRO A 207 10.88 8.19 -32.00
N TRP A 208 10.73 7.68 -30.77
CA TRP A 208 11.74 7.86 -29.73
C TRP A 208 13.07 7.13 -30.01
N LEU A 209 13.08 6.18 -30.96
CA LEU A 209 14.30 5.47 -31.34
C LEU A 209 15.34 6.37 -31.97
N SER A 210 14.90 7.50 -32.59
CA SER A 210 15.81 8.48 -33.22
C SER A 210 16.33 9.54 -32.24
N LEU A 211 15.85 9.59 -31.02
CA LEU A 211 16.29 10.56 -30.00
C LEU A 211 17.68 10.18 -29.48
N ASP A 212 18.43 11.19 -29.06
CA ASP A 212 19.64 10.95 -28.27
C ASP A 212 19.30 10.34 -26.89
N ASP A 213 20.32 10.00 -26.12
CA ASP A 213 20.12 9.28 -24.86
C ASP A 213 19.42 10.14 -23.81
N LEU A 214 19.73 11.43 -23.71
CA LEU A 214 19.11 12.32 -22.73
C LEU A 214 17.65 12.63 -23.11
N ASP A 215 17.39 12.88 -24.38
CA ASP A 215 16.02 13.08 -24.87
C ASP A 215 15.17 11.83 -24.71
N PHE A 216 15.75 10.65 -24.95
CA PHE A 216 15.08 9.37 -24.74
C PHE A 216 14.73 9.17 -23.26
N LEU A 217 15.68 9.42 -22.35
CA LEU A 217 15.46 9.35 -20.90
C LEU A 217 14.44 10.39 -20.41
N THR A 218 14.42 11.57 -21.05
CA THR A 218 13.39 12.60 -20.79
C THR A 218 11.99 12.11 -21.17
N LYS A 219 11.86 11.42 -22.30
CA LYS A 219 10.57 10.81 -22.70
C LYS A 219 10.10 9.68 -21.77
N LEU A 220 11.03 9.01 -21.11
CA LEU A 220 10.75 8.00 -20.09
C LEU A 220 10.52 8.61 -18.69
N GLU A 221 10.60 9.93 -18.55
CA GLU A 221 10.57 10.65 -17.28
C GLU A 221 11.70 10.25 -16.29
N ALA A 222 12.73 9.60 -16.80
CA ALA A 222 13.95 9.32 -16.06
C ALA A 222 14.80 10.59 -15.85
N TYR A 223 14.68 11.56 -16.75
CA TYR A 223 15.19 12.92 -16.64
C TYR A 223 14.03 13.90 -16.84
N ARG A 224 13.89 14.91 -15.99
CA ARG A 224 12.80 15.88 -16.09
C ARG A 224 13.24 17.27 -15.65
N ARG A 225 12.45 18.25 -16.05
CA ARG A 225 12.52 19.63 -15.55
C ARG A 225 11.26 19.96 -14.77
N ASP A 226 11.41 20.37 -13.52
CA ASP A 226 10.34 20.95 -12.74
C ASP A 226 10.03 22.36 -13.24
N ARG A 227 8.76 22.62 -13.58
CA ARG A 227 8.35 23.92 -14.14
C ARG A 227 8.20 25.00 -13.08
N HIS A 228 8.02 24.61 -11.80
CA HIS A 228 7.86 25.53 -10.69
C HIS A 228 9.21 25.96 -10.12
N THR A 229 10.05 24.99 -9.77
CA THR A 229 11.39 25.26 -9.22
C THR A 229 12.42 25.59 -10.31
N LYS A 230 12.15 25.20 -11.56
CA LYS A 230 13.08 25.23 -12.72
C LYS A 230 14.28 24.31 -12.57
N GLU A 231 14.30 23.48 -11.55
CA GLU A 231 15.31 22.42 -11.41
C GLU A 231 15.13 21.40 -12.53
N GLU A 232 16.23 20.88 -13.02
CA GLU A 232 16.27 19.80 -14.00
C GLU A 232 17.33 18.77 -13.61
N GLY A 233 17.04 17.50 -13.84
CA GLY A 233 17.94 16.44 -13.45
C GLY A 233 17.27 15.06 -13.54
N PHE A 234 18.06 14.06 -13.18
CA PHE A 234 17.59 12.68 -13.10
C PHE A 234 16.59 12.52 -11.95
N THR A 235 15.53 11.77 -12.20
CA THR A 235 14.57 11.38 -11.18
C THR A 235 15.09 10.19 -10.40
N LEU A 236 14.56 10.00 -9.19
CA LEU A 236 14.84 8.79 -8.40
C LEU A 236 14.53 7.52 -9.22
N ALA A 237 13.37 7.47 -9.91
CA ALA A 237 13.01 6.37 -10.81
C ALA A 237 14.05 6.16 -11.91
N GLY A 238 14.57 7.24 -12.51
CA GLY A 238 15.58 7.18 -13.55
C GLY A 238 16.88 6.55 -13.08
N ILE A 239 17.38 6.96 -11.91
CA ILE A 239 18.59 6.40 -11.32
C ILE A 239 18.37 4.95 -10.87
N LEU A 240 17.25 4.63 -10.25
CA LEU A 240 16.93 3.24 -9.89
C LEU A 240 16.86 2.30 -11.10
N MET A 241 16.36 2.78 -12.25
CA MET A 241 16.20 1.97 -13.46
C MET A 241 17.49 1.83 -14.26
N PHE A 242 18.30 2.88 -14.34
CA PHE A 242 19.44 2.97 -15.29
C PHE A 242 20.76 3.34 -14.63
N GLY A 243 20.76 3.65 -13.36
CA GLY A 243 21.94 4.12 -12.64
C GLY A 243 23.00 3.04 -12.42
N LYS A 244 24.22 3.48 -12.18
CA LYS A 244 25.29 2.66 -11.63
C LYS A 244 24.96 2.31 -10.16
N THR A 245 25.45 1.20 -9.69
CA THR A 245 25.23 0.74 -8.32
C THR A 245 25.67 1.76 -7.28
N GLU A 246 26.81 2.41 -7.48
CA GLU A 246 27.35 3.46 -6.60
C GLU A 246 26.43 4.69 -6.54
N SER A 247 25.85 5.09 -7.67
CA SER A 247 24.93 6.23 -7.76
C SER A 247 23.57 5.90 -7.12
N ILE A 248 23.12 4.65 -7.22
CA ILE A 248 21.88 4.19 -6.55
C ILE A 248 22.05 4.17 -5.03
N THR A 249 23.18 3.70 -4.53
CA THR A 249 23.45 3.54 -3.09
C THR A 249 23.96 4.82 -2.42
N ASP A 250 24.06 5.90 -3.15
CA ASP A 250 24.37 7.23 -2.58
C ASP A 250 23.30 7.66 -1.57
N PRO A 251 23.71 8.35 -0.47
CA PRO A 251 22.79 8.85 0.55
C PRO A 251 21.62 9.70 0.02
N GLU A 252 21.81 10.42 -1.08
CA GLU A 252 20.77 11.26 -1.69
C GLU A 252 19.76 10.45 -2.52
N CYS A 253 20.07 9.20 -2.88
CA CYS A 253 19.22 8.35 -3.70
C CYS A 253 18.53 7.28 -2.86
N ALA A 254 19.12 6.11 -2.73
CA ALA A 254 18.56 4.95 -2.04
C ALA A 254 19.65 4.18 -1.27
N PRO A 255 20.13 4.70 -0.13
CA PRO A 255 21.31 4.17 0.57
C PRO A 255 21.15 2.72 1.06
N ASN A 256 19.91 2.29 1.28
CA ASN A 256 19.58 0.93 1.73
C ASN A 256 19.23 -0.02 0.57
N TYR A 257 19.45 0.39 -0.68
CA TYR A 257 19.10 -0.39 -1.84
C TYR A 257 19.93 -1.67 -1.94
N PHE A 258 19.26 -2.81 -1.85
CA PHE A 258 19.88 -4.13 -1.98
C PHE A 258 18.86 -5.16 -2.48
N PRO A 259 18.68 -5.32 -3.80
CA PRO A 259 17.81 -6.35 -4.36
C PRO A 259 18.44 -7.74 -4.22
N ASP A 260 17.67 -8.72 -3.75
CA ASP A 260 18.16 -10.05 -3.39
C ASP A 260 17.20 -11.13 -3.91
N TYR A 261 17.65 -11.92 -4.87
CA TYR A 261 16.95 -13.12 -5.33
C TYR A 261 17.61 -14.35 -4.73
N ARG A 262 16.80 -15.25 -4.21
CA ARG A 262 17.22 -16.52 -3.58
C ARG A 262 16.43 -17.68 -4.15
N GLU A 263 17.13 -18.71 -4.58
CA GLU A 263 16.57 -19.93 -5.14
C GLU A 263 16.68 -21.09 -4.14
N HIS A 264 15.60 -21.84 -3.96
CA HIS A 264 15.51 -22.97 -3.04
C HIS A 264 14.88 -24.18 -3.78
N LEU A 265 15.54 -24.64 -4.85
CA LEU A 265 15.03 -25.73 -5.69
C LEU A 265 15.60 -27.08 -5.27
N GLU A 266 16.68 -27.11 -4.50
CA GLU A 266 17.27 -28.35 -4.02
C GLU A 266 16.62 -28.84 -2.72
N THR A 267 16.58 -30.15 -2.56
CA THR A 267 16.04 -30.85 -1.39
C THR A 267 17.03 -30.93 -0.23
N ASP A 268 18.29 -30.57 -0.45
CA ASP A 268 19.32 -30.57 0.58
C ASP A 268 19.10 -29.42 1.56
N ILE A 269 18.62 -29.76 2.75
CA ILE A 269 18.30 -28.82 3.85
C ILE A 269 19.57 -28.12 4.37
N SER A 270 20.76 -28.64 4.10
CA SER A 270 22.03 -28.02 4.51
C SER A 270 22.38 -26.78 3.67
N LEU A 271 21.83 -26.68 2.46
CA LEU A 271 22.02 -25.54 1.58
C LEU A 271 21.04 -24.42 1.92
N ARG A 272 21.57 -23.26 2.20
CA ARG A 272 20.76 -22.08 2.51
C ARG A 272 19.99 -21.58 1.28
N TRP A 273 20.54 -21.73 0.08
CA TRP A 273 19.95 -21.48 -1.24
C TRP A 273 20.70 -22.29 -2.30
N SER A 274 20.02 -22.68 -3.37
CA SER A 274 20.63 -23.35 -4.52
C SER A 274 21.30 -22.35 -5.47
N ASP A 275 20.75 -21.13 -5.54
CA ASP A 275 21.34 -20.00 -6.29
C ASP A 275 20.93 -18.67 -5.66
N ARG A 276 21.71 -17.61 -5.97
CA ARG A 276 21.45 -16.26 -5.47
C ARG A 276 21.91 -15.20 -6.47
N ILE A 277 21.10 -14.15 -6.65
CA ILE A 277 21.46 -12.95 -7.40
C ILE A 277 21.31 -11.75 -6.48
N CYS A 278 22.41 -11.10 -6.16
CA CYS A 278 22.46 -9.87 -5.38
C CYS A 278 23.58 -8.96 -5.91
N PRO A 279 23.65 -7.70 -5.47
CA PRO A 279 24.77 -6.83 -5.79
C PRO A 279 26.08 -7.43 -5.26
N ASP A 280 26.95 -7.87 -6.16
CA ASP A 280 28.24 -8.49 -5.88
C ASP A 280 29.42 -7.77 -6.55
N GLY A 281 29.15 -6.64 -7.21
CA GLY A 281 30.14 -5.83 -7.92
C GLY A 281 30.49 -6.35 -9.30
N THR A 282 29.91 -7.47 -9.78
CA THR A 282 30.16 -8.00 -11.13
C THR A 282 29.21 -7.43 -12.18
N TRP A 283 28.18 -6.70 -11.76
CA TRP A 283 27.16 -6.10 -12.61
C TRP A 283 26.56 -4.86 -11.94
N GLU A 284 26.01 -3.96 -12.74
CA GLU A 284 25.28 -2.81 -12.22
C GLU A 284 23.89 -3.23 -11.74
N ALA A 285 23.67 -3.12 -10.43
CA ALA A 285 22.51 -3.71 -9.76
C ALA A 285 21.26 -2.82 -9.82
N ASN A 286 21.05 -2.09 -10.94
CA ASN A 286 19.82 -1.34 -11.13
C ASN A 286 18.60 -2.24 -11.35
N LEU A 287 17.40 -1.68 -11.24
CA LEU A 287 16.15 -2.44 -11.32
C LEU A 287 15.99 -3.16 -12.66
N PHE A 288 16.42 -2.54 -13.77
CA PHE A 288 16.33 -3.16 -15.08
C PHE A 288 17.22 -4.40 -15.20
N GLN A 289 18.48 -4.32 -14.75
CA GLN A 289 19.38 -5.47 -14.77
C GLN A 289 18.94 -6.56 -13.78
N PHE A 290 18.46 -6.17 -12.61
CA PHE A 290 17.91 -7.14 -11.65
C PHE A 290 16.72 -7.88 -12.25
N TYR A 291 15.77 -7.15 -12.87
CA TYR A 291 14.64 -7.77 -13.56
C TYR A 291 15.11 -8.75 -14.64
N ARG A 292 16.05 -8.33 -15.50
CA ARG A 292 16.56 -9.17 -16.59
C ARG A 292 17.28 -10.44 -16.14
N LYS A 293 17.97 -10.38 -15.00
CA LYS A 293 18.66 -11.55 -14.43
C LYS A 293 17.69 -12.51 -13.72
N VAL A 294 16.71 -11.99 -13.02
CA VAL A 294 15.83 -12.79 -12.16
C VAL A 294 14.63 -13.36 -12.92
N TYR A 295 13.97 -12.58 -13.78
CA TYR A 295 12.76 -13.03 -14.48
C TYR A 295 12.92 -14.36 -15.26
N PRO A 296 14.01 -14.58 -16.03
CA PRO A 296 14.24 -15.86 -16.69
C PRO A 296 14.35 -17.05 -15.72
N LYS A 297 14.91 -16.84 -14.53
CA LYS A 297 15.00 -17.87 -13.50
C LYS A 297 13.61 -18.21 -12.92
N LEU A 298 12.82 -17.19 -12.58
CA LEU A 298 11.46 -17.36 -12.10
C LEU A 298 10.57 -18.15 -13.08
N THR A 299 10.81 -17.96 -14.38
CA THR A 299 10.00 -18.64 -15.41
C THR A 299 10.57 -19.97 -15.89
N ALA A 300 11.82 -20.29 -15.54
CA ALA A 300 12.50 -21.50 -16.01
C ALA A 300 11.81 -22.80 -15.58
N ILE A 301 11.24 -22.84 -14.38
CA ILE A 301 10.55 -24.02 -13.81
C ILE A 301 9.05 -24.06 -14.17
N LEU A 302 8.51 -22.99 -14.78
CA LEU A 302 7.10 -22.97 -15.13
C LEU A 302 6.81 -23.86 -16.34
N PRO A 303 5.74 -24.64 -16.32
CA PRO A 303 5.37 -25.48 -17.45
C PRO A 303 4.99 -24.61 -18.66
N LYS A 304 5.54 -24.95 -19.82
CA LYS A 304 5.25 -24.31 -21.11
C LYS A 304 4.45 -25.27 -21.99
N PRO A 305 3.12 -25.40 -21.78
CA PRO A 305 2.32 -26.30 -22.61
C PRO A 305 2.35 -25.83 -24.05
N PHE A 306 2.42 -26.79 -24.97
CA PHE A 306 2.35 -26.50 -26.40
C PHE A 306 0.94 -26.02 -26.76
N GLN A 307 0.77 -24.73 -26.98
CA GLN A 307 -0.50 -24.14 -27.41
C GLN A 307 -0.25 -23.26 -28.66
N ILE A 308 -1.12 -23.42 -29.65
CA ILE A 308 -1.13 -22.57 -30.85
C ILE A 308 -2.43 -21.77 -30.88
N LYS A 309 -2.34 -20.46 -30.98
CA LYS A 309 -3.48 -19.56 -31.20
C LYS A 309 -3.22 -18.76 -32.46
N ASN A 310 -4.15 -18.83 -33.43
CA ASN A 310 -4.02 -18.17 -34.73
C ASN A 310 -2.71 -18.49 -35.48
N GLY A 311 -2.23 -19.75 -35.39
CA GLY A 311 -0.99 -20.18 -36.05
C GLY A 311 0.30 -19.75 -35.34
N ILE A 312 0.22 -19.03 -34.24
CA ILE A 312 1.38 -18.57 -33.44
C ILE A 312 1.42 -19.39 -32.15
N ARG A 313 2.61 -19.88 -31.82
CA ARG A 313 2.84 -20.57 -30.56
C ARG A 313 2.76 -19.57 -29.40
N ILE A 314 1.99 -19.94 -28.38
CA ILE A 314 1.90 -19.19 -27.13
C ILE A 314 2.85 -19.83 -26.13
N ASP A 315 3.92 -19.12 -25.77
CA ASP A 315 4.89 -19.57 -24.78
C ASP A 315 4.59 -19.02 -23.37
N GLU A 316 3.70 -18.03 -23.24
CA GLU A 316 3.28 -17.47 -21.95
C GLU A 316 1.94 -18.04 -21.51
N THR A 317 1.91 -18.64 -20.32
CA THR A 317 0.68 -19.07 -19.64
C THR A 317 0.20 -17.98 -18.66
N PRO A 318 -1.05 -18.07 -18.17
CA PRO A 318 -1.52 -17.17 -17.10
C PRO A 318 -0.58 -17.14 -15.88
N THR A 319 0.08 -18.26 -15.58
CA THR A 319 1.07 -18.33 -14.48
C THR A 319 2.31 -17.47 -14.77
N HIS A 320 2.82 -17.47 -16.01
CA HIS A 320 3.93 -16.60 -16.41
C HIS A 320 3.56 -15.13 -16.25
N ILE A 321 2.33 -14.76 -16.68
CA ILE A 321 1.82 -13.39 -16.55
C ILE A 321 1.70 -13.01 -15.06
N ALA A 322 1.13 -13.88 -14.23
CA ALA A 322 0.97 -13.63 -12.79
C ALA A 322 2.33 -13.47 -12.07
N VAL A 323 3.32 -14.31 -12.37
CA VAL A 323 4.67 -14.21 -11.78
C VAL A 323 5.35 -12.93 -12.24
N ARG A 324 5.22 -12.56 -13.52
CA ARG A 324 5.76 -11.30 -14.04
C ARG A 324 5.16 -10.10 -13.33
N GLU A 325 3.83 -10.07 -13.22
CA GLU A 325 3.09 -8.99 -12.56
C GLU A 325 3.47 -8.87 -11.09
N ALA A 326 3.51 -9.98 -10.36
CA ALA A 326 3.90 -9.99 -8.95
C ALA A 326 5.35 -9.50 -8.76
N PHE A 327 6.26 -9.87 -9.65
CA PHE A 327 7.66 -9.43 -9.59
C PHE A 327 7.78 -7.94 -9.90
N ILE A 328 7.15 -7.46 -10.97
CA ILE A 328 7.12 -6.02 -11.30
C ILE A 328 6.53 -5.24 -10.13
N ASN A 329 5.40 -5.68 -9.56
CA ASN A 329 4.78 -5.02 -8.42
C ASN A 329 5.70 -4.94 -7.21
N ALA A 330 6.51 -5.97 -6.95
CA ALA A 330 7.50 -5.93 -5.87
C ALA A 330 8.60 -4.87 -6.11
N LEU A 331 8.95 -4.61 -7.36
CA LEU A 331 9.95 -3.60 -7.72
C LEU A 331 9.39 -2.17 -7.65
N ILE A 332 8.22 -1.95 -8.27
CA ILE A 332 7.65 -0.59 -8.43
C ILE A 332 6.99 -0.04 -7.17
N HIS A 333 6.48 -0.92 -6.28
CA HIS A 333 5.84 -0.52 -5.02
C HIS A 333 6.80 -0.56 -3.82
N CYS A 334 8.09 -0.62 -4.07
CA CYS A 334 9.12 -0.57 -3.04
C CYS A 334 9.29 0.88 -2.53
N ASP A 335 9.27 1.06 -1.23
CA ASP A 335 9.69 2.32 -0.61
C ASP A 335 11.20 2.27 -0.35
N PHE A 336 11.97 2.86 -1.23
CA PHE A 336 13.43 2.88 -1.15
C PHE A 336 13.98 3.82 -0.06
N SER A 337 13.12 4.57 0.64
CA SER A 337 13.50 5.40 1.78
C SER A 337 13.45 4.62 3.11
N GLU A 338 12.86 3.42 3.11
CA GLU A 338 12.71 2.59 4.29
C GLU A 338 13.86 1.60 4.47
N GLU A 339 14.03 1.15 5.73
CA GLU A 339 14.90 0.02 6.00
C GLU A 339 14.29 -1.27 5.47
N GLY A 340 15.08 -2.03 4.74
CA GLY A 340 14.65 -3.32 4.18
C GLY A 340 15.09 -3.48 2.74
N ASN A 341 14.91 -4.69 2.22
CA ASN A 341 15.37 -5.07 0.90
C ASN A 341 14.24 -5.60 0.04
N ILE A 342 14.35 -5.43 -1.27
CA ILE A 342 13.57 -6.23 -2.21
C ILE A 342 14.09 -7.65 -2.14
N VAL A 343 13.24 -8.59 -1.70
CA VAL A 343 13.62 -10.01 -1.62
C VAL A 343 12.66 -10.83 -2.46
N VAL A 344 13.23 -11.57 -3.40
CA VAL A 344 12.51 -12.52 -4.26
C VAL A 344 13.01 -13.91 -3.95
N GLU A 345 12.13 -14.75 -3.45
CA GLU A 345 12.46 -16.12 -3.10
C GLU A 345 11.64 -17.09 -3.96
N GLN A 346 12.30 -18.10 -4.52
CA GLN A 346 11.71 -19.12 -5.37
C GLN A 346 11.91 -20.50 -4.77
N TRP A 347 10.81 -21.25 -4.61
CA TRP A 347 10.80 -22.67 -4.28
C TRP A 347 10.19 -23.47 -5.44
N VAL A 348 10.21 -24.75 -5.33
CA VAL A 348 9.60 -25.66 -6.33
C VAL A 348 8.09 -25.42 -6.49
N ASP A 349 7.41 -25.10 -5.39
CA ASP A 349 5.95 -25.02 -5.28
C ASP A 349 5.40 -23.59 -5.08
N LYS A 350 6.28 -22.60 -4.83
CA LYS A 350 5.85 -21.24 -4.48
C LYS A 350 6.90 -20.19 -4.81
N TYR A 351 6.42 -18.95 -4.90
CA TYR A 351 7.24 -17.74 -4.94
C TYR A 351 6.88 -16.86 -3.75
N ARG A 352 7.85 -16.08 -3.26
CA ARG A 352 7.64 -15.04 -2.27
C ARG A 352 8.30 -13.77 -2.74
N PHE A 353 7.52 -12.70 -2.83
CA PHE A 353 7.99 -11.36 -3.14
C PHE A 353 7.82 -10.50 -1.90
N LYS A 354 8.87 -9.79 -1.51
CA LYS A 354 8.89 -8.86 -0.39
C LYS A 354 9.54 -7.57 -0.81
N ASN A 355 8.98 -6.47 -0.39
CA ASN A 355 9.55 -5.13 -0.52
C ASN A 355 9.22 -4.30 0.72
N PRO A 356 10.09 -3.37 1.14
CA PRO A 356 9.77 -2.43 2.20
C PRO A 356 8.68 -1.45 1.76
N GLY A 357 7.95 -0.92 2.74
CA GLY A 357 6.88 0.05 2.54
C GLY A 357 5.56 -0.37 3.18
N THR A 358 4.58 0.49 3.06
CA THR A 358 3.21 0.28 3.55
C THR A 358 2.24 0.17 2.38
N MET A 359 1.21 -0.66 2.54
CA MET A 359 0.17 -0.78 1.53
C MET A 359 -0.65 0.51 1.45
N LEU A 360 -0.54 1.25 0.35
CA LEU A 360 -1.24 2.52 0.14
C LEU A 360 -2.74 2.33 -0.13
N VAL A 361 -3.14 1.16 -0.63
CA VAL A 361 -4.53 0.79 -0.89
C VAL A 361 -5.07 -0.12 0.22
N SER A 362 -6.40 -0.21 0.36
CA SER A 362 -7.00 -1.16 1.28
C SER A 362 -6.84 -2.60 0.79
N LYS A 363 -6.92 -3.58 1.70
CA LYS A 363 -6.91 -5.00 1.31
C LYS A 363 -7.99 -5.34 0.29
N ALA A 364 -9.18 -4.75 0.42
CA ALA A 364 -10.27 -4.93 -0.53
C ALA A 364 -9.90 -4.43 -1.93
N GLN A 365 -9.34 -3.22 -2.04
CA GLN A 365 -8.85 -2.68 -3.32
C GLN A 365 -7.73 -3.53 -3.91
N TYR A 366 -6.80 -4.01 -3.07
CA TYR A 366 -5.73 -4.90 -3.53
C TYR A 366 -6.27 -6.18 -4.19
N TYR A 367 -7.30 -6.81 -3.60
CA TYR A 367 -7.91 -8.01 -4.19
C TYR A 367 -8.81 -7.73 -5.41
N GLN A 368 -9.36 -6.52 -5.52
CA GLN A 368 -10.12 -6.10 -6.69
C GLN A 368 -9.21 -5.78 -7.89
N GLY A 369 -7.94 -5.44 -7.63
CA GLY A 369 -7.03 -4.91 -8.62
C GLY A 369 -7.30 -3.45 -8.94
N GLY A 370 -6.51 -2.88 -9.84
CA GLY A 370 -6.63 -1.48 -10.28
C GLY A 370 -5.39 -1.03 -11.06
N ASP A 371 -5.44 0.21 -11.57
CA ASP A 371 -4.33 0.81 -12.29
C ASP A 371 -3.31 1.40 -11.31
N SER A 372 -2.02 1.27 -11.64
CA SER A 372 -0.93 1.91 -10.90
C SER A 372 -0.62 3.29 -11.48
N VAL A 373 -0.37 4.26 -10.61
CA VAL A 373 0.07 5.62 -10.99
C VAL A 373 1.57 5.85 -10.78
N CYS A 374 2.34 4.80 -10.51
CA CYS A 374 3.77 4.88 -10.30
C CYS A 374 4.51 5.13 -11.63
N LEU A 375 5.52 6.02 -11.65
CA LEU A 375 6.34 6.29 -12.83
C LEU A 375 7.09 5.05 -13.35
N LEU A 376 7.56 4.19 -12.45
CA LEU A 376 8.22 2.95 -12.83
C LEU A 376 7.28 2.00 -13.59
N TYR A 377 5.98 2.08 -13.34
CA TYR A 377 4.97 1.28 -14.05
C TYR A 377 4.58 1.89 -15.39
N THR A 378 4.49 3.23 -15.47
CA THR A 378 4.10 3.95 -16.70
C THR A 378 5.23 4.01 -17.72
N SER A 379 6.47 3.80 -17.29
CA SER A 379 7.56 3.51 -18.24
C SER A 379 7.13 2.31 -19.09
N PRO A 380 7.28 2.37 -20.44
CA PRO A 380 6.91 1.24 -21.28
C PRO A 380 7.64 -0.01 -20.78
N SER A 381 6.90 -0.82 -20.05
CA SER A 381 7.40 -2.11 -19.56
C SER A 381 7.85 -2.93 -20.78
N PRO A 382 9.05 -3.49 -20.73
CA PRO A 382 9.53 -4.37 -21.78
C PRO A 382 8.64 -5.58 -21.93
#